data_a0f138bc9f8c2fe1f6c4e0ba39878d36
#
_entry.id   a0f138bc9f8c2fe1f6c4e0ba39878d36
#
_cell.length_a   1.000
_cell.length_b   1.000
_cell.length_c   1.000
_cell.angle_alpha   90.00
_cell.angle_beta   90.00
_cell.angle_gamma   90.00
#
_symmetry.space_group_name_H-M   'P 1'
#
loop_
_entity.id
_entity.type
_entity.pdbx_description
1 polymer ?
#
loop_
_entity_poly.entity_id
_entity_poly.type
_entity_poly.pdbx_seq_one_letter_code
_entity_poly.pdbx_strand_id
1 'polypeptide(L)'
;MVNADALPAIIVDSHKARFWSKVFDNIRVHENAPVRSGGEIAWAFRKNSPELSAQLNGYIKSIKFGTKLGSSIFAAYLKQQGWLKKLNNEADRKKFLELVELLQKYGKQYDINWLILAAKAYQESRFDHTVKGPTGAVGVMQIKPSTARGPEVNIPDVTGLEDNIHAGTKYVRFLMDRYYKDLSNDPFNQTLIAFAGYNAGPERIAKLRKKARERGLDDTKWFNNVEWVVAESVGSVTVNYVRNIFQYFIIYSNVYDRQQQLEKLKSQ
;
A
#
# COMPACT_ATOMS: atom_id res chain seq x y z
N MET A 1 6.29 -14.41 1.40
CA MET A 1 5.87 -15.82 1.44
C MET A 1 6.87 -16.66 2.26
N VAL A 2 8.16 -16.83 1.86
CA VAL A 2 9.14 -17.61 2.66
C VAL A 2 9.28 -17.06 4.08
N ASN A 3 9.50 -15.75 4.25
CA ASN A 3 9.63 -15.13 5.58
C ASN A 3 8.40 -15.31 6.49
N ALA A 4 7.25 -15.55 5.88
CA ALA A 4 5.99 -15.80 6.57
C ALA A 4 5.68 -17.31 6.64
N ASP A 5 6.64 -18.21 6.38
CA ASP A 5 6.52 -19.67 6.29
C ASP A 5 5.38 -20.17 5.38
N ALA A 6 4.90 -19.37 4.43
CA ALA A 6 3.90 -19.75 3.45
C ALA A 6 4.46 -20.67 2.37
N LEU A 7 5.76 -20.61 2.16
CA LEU A 7 6.50 -21.51 1.27
C LEU A 7 7.82 -21.88 1.94
N PRO A 8 8.25 -23.15 1.83
CA PRO A 8 9.52 -23.60 2.41
C PRO A 8 10.73 -22.95 1.70
N ALA A 9 10.63 -22.70 0.41
CA ALA A 9 11.66 -22.08 -0.42
C ALA A 9 11.09 -21.48 -1.69
N ILE A 10 11.83 -20.56 -2.30
CA ILE A 10 11.58 -20.00 -3.64
C ILE A 10 12.88 -19.86 -4.41
N ILE A 11 12.79 -19.92 -5.75
CA ILE A 11 13.90 -19.61 -6.64
C ILE A 11 13.72 -18.19 -7.14
N VAL A 12 14.72 -17.36 -6.90
CA VAL A 12 14.72 -15.93 -7.31
C VAL A 12 16.13 -15.52 -7.72
N ASP A 13 16.25 -14.41 -8.43
CA ASP A 13 17.54 -13.85 -8.77
C ASP A 13 18.36 -13.52 -7.50
N SER A 14 19.65 -13.81 -7.52
CA SER A 14 20.54 -13.66 -6.36
C SER A 14 20.54 -12.24 -5.78
N HIS A 15 20.45 -11.20 -6.62
CA HIS A 15 20.39 -9.81 -6.13
C HIS A 15 19.10 -9.53 -5.35
N LYS A 16 17.96 -10.11 -5.76
CA LYS A 16 16.69 -10.01 -5.02
C LYS A 16 16.76 -10.78 -3.71
N ALA A 17 17.29 -12.01 -3.75
CA ALA A 17 17.46 -12.82 -2.54
C ALA A 17 18.31 -12.09 -1.49
N ARG A 18 19.47 -11.57 -1.90
CA ARG A 18 20.37 -10.80 -1.03
C ARG A 18 19.75 -9.49 -0.51
N PHE A 19 18.92 -8.84 -1.31
CA PHE A 19 18.21 -7.66 -0.86
C PHE A 19 17.20 -8.01 0.23
N TRP A 20 16.34 -8.98 -0.02
CA TRP A 20 15.27 -9.34 0.90
C TRP A 20 15.78 -10.03 2.18
N SER A 21 16.92 -10.73 2.14
CA SER A 21 17.55 -11.26 3.35
C SER A 21 18.09 -10.19 4.31
N LYS A 22 18.29 -8.94 3.84
CA LYS A 22 18.60 -7.79 4.70
C LYS A 22 17.37 -7.12 5.30
N VAL A 23 16.21 -7.40 4.74
CA VAL A 23 14.92 -6.84 5.17
C VAL A 23 14.20 -7.80 6.12
N PHE A 24 14.28 -9.10 5.85
CA PHE A 24 13.59 -10.15 6.58
C PHE A 24 14.59 -11.04 7.32
N ASP A 25 14.37 -11.22 8.61
CA ASP A 25 15.30 -11.99 9.47
C ASP A 25 15.17 -13.52 9.31
N ASN A 26 14.00 -14.01 8.82
CA ASN A 26 13.71 -15.45 8.66
C ASN A 26 13.99 -15.96 7.22
N ILE A 27 14.77 -15.23 6.44
CA ILE A 27 15.17 -15.65 5.09
C ILE A 27 16.64 -16.06 5.11
N ARG A 28 16.90 -17.30 4.66
CA ARG A 28 18.24 -17.79 4.38
C ARG A 28 18.48 -17.91 2.89
N VAL A 29 19.55 -17.32 2.39
CA VAL A 29 19.97 -17.44 0.99
C VAL A 29 20.97 -18.60 0.87
N HIS A 30 20.65 -19.57 0.01
CA HIS A 30 21.53 -20.72 -0.27
C HIS A 30 22.39 -20.41 -1.51
N GLU A 31 23.48 -19.65 -1.30
CA GLU A 31 24.37 -19.22 -2.40
C GLU A 31 25.13 -20.39 -3.03
N ASN A 32 25.29 -21.48 -2.31
CA ASN A 32 26.01 -22.68 -2.77
C ASN A 32 25.15 -23.62 -3.64
N ALA A 33 23.87 -23.29 -3.84
CA ALA A 33 22.92 -24.08 -4.63
C ALA A 33 22.29 -23.23 -5.75
N PRO A 34 23.07 -22.66 -6.68
CA PRO A 34 22.51 -21.89 -7.77
C PRO A 34 21.82 -22.81 -8.76
N VAL A 35 20.55 -22.51 -9.08
CA VAL A 35 19.79 -23.23 -10.13
C VAL A 35 20.22 -22.80 -11.52
N ARG A 36 20.73 -21.56 -11.65
CA ARG A 36 21.26 -20.99 -12.89
C ARG A 36 22.37 -19.99 -12.56
N SER A 37 23.41 -19.96 -13.38
CA SER A 37 24.51 -18.99 -13.33
C SER A 37 24.67 -18.24 -14.64
N GLY A 38 25.44 -17.14 -14.65
CA GLY A 38 25.75 -16.35 -15.87
C GLY A 38 24.60 -15.48 -16.37
N GLY A 39 23.56 -15.26 -15.56
CA GLY A 39 22.51 -14.30 -15.90
C GLY A 39 22.97 -12.85 -15.70
N GLU A 40 22.65 -11.98 -16.66
CA GLU A 40 22.94 -10.56 -16.61
C GLU A 40 21.65 -9.74 -16.55
N ILE A 41 21.69 -8.61 -15.83
CA ILE A 41 20.62 -7.63 -15.80
C ILE A 41 21.10 -6.42 -16.60
N ALA A 42 20.38 -6.08 -17.66
CA ALA A 42 20.73 -4.96 -18.51
C ALA A 42 19.52 -4.10 -18.83
N TRP A 43 19.75 -2.85 -19.11
CA TRP A 43 18.76 -1.97 -19.72
C TRP A 43 18.72 -2.17 -21.21
N ALA A 44 17.53 -2.30 -21.79
CA ALA A 44 17.33 -2.37 -23.22
C ALA A 44 16.93 -0.99 -23.76
N PHE A 45 17.54 -0.61 -24.86
CA PHE A 45 17.18 0.60 -25.58
C PHE A 45 17.34 0.37 -27.11
N ARG A 46 16.86 1.32 -27.89
CA ARG A 46 16.85 1.21 -29.36
C ARG A 46 18.26 1.02 -29.93
N LYS A 47 18.41 0.12 -30.91
CA LYS A 47 19.65 -0.03 -31.70
C LYS A 47 20.08 1.31 -32.31
N ASN A 48 21.35 1.44 -32.59
CA ASN A 48 21.96 2.63 -33.22
C ASN A 48 21.79 3.92 -32.40
N SER A 49 21.95 3.84 -31.09
CA SER A 49 21.96 4.98 -30.18
C SER A 49 23.26 5.02 -29.35
N PRO A 50 24.42 5.27 -29.98
CA PRO A 50 25.73 5.16 -29.33
C PRO A 50 25.94 6.18 -28.22
N GLU A 51 25.45 7.41 -28.35
CA GLU A 51 25.53 8.46 -27.32
C GLU A 51 24.70 8.10 -26.09
N LEU A 52 23.46 7.62 -26.30
CA LEU A 52 22.62 7.14 -25.21
C LEU A 52 23.25 5.95 -24.50
N SER A 53 23.84 5.02 -25.25
CA SER A 53 24.57 3.87 -24.71
C SER A 53 25.73 4.32 -23.82
N ALA A 54 26.52 5.29 -24.27
CA ALA A 54 27.65 5.82 -23.51
C ALA A 54 27.19 6.49 -22.21
N GLN A 55 26.13 7.31 -22.26
CA GLN A 55 25.56 7.98 -21.10
C GLN A 55 24.97 6.99 -20.09
N LEU A 56 24.18 6.02 -20.55
CA LEU A 56 23.58 5.00 -19.70
C LEU A 56 24.64 4.13 -19.03
N ASN A 57 25.65 3.68 -19.78
CA ASN A 57 26.74 2.90 -19.22
C ASN A 57 27.58 3.70 -18.19
N GLY A 58 27.78 4.99 -18.43
CA GLY A 58 28.41 5.91 -17.47
C GLY A 58 27.58 6.04 -16.18
N TYR A 59 26.28 6.22 -16.32
CA TYR A 59 25.36 6.29 -15.19
C TYR A 59 25.31 4.98 -14.40
N ILE A 60 25.16 3.84 -15.08
CA ILE A 60 25.15 2.51 -14.43
C ILE A 60 26.43 2.29 -13.62
N LYS A 61 27.60 2.66 -14.17
CA LYS A 61 28.86 2.57 -13.42
C LYS A 61 28.85 3.42 -12.15
N SER A 62 28.25 4.60 -12.18
CA SER A 62 28.18 5.52 -11.04
C SER A 62 27.23 5.04 -9.93
N ILE A 63 26.16 4.29 -10.27
CA ILE A 63 25.16 3.78 -9.32
C ILE A 63 25.38 2.30 -8.93
N LYS A 64 26.42 1.67 -9.44
CA LYS A 64 26.73 0.27 -9.11
C LYS A 64 26.90 0.11 -7.60
N PHE A 65 26.42 -1.03 -7.07
CA PHE A 65 26.63 -1.37 -5.66
C PHE A 65 28.12 -1.35 -5.33
N GLY A 66 28.47 -0.72 -4.20
CA GLY A 66 29.89 -0.46 -3.82
C GLY A 66 30.40 0.92 -4.18
N THR A 67 29.76 1.66 -5.08
CA THR A 67 30.02 3.10 -5.25
C THR A 67 29.32 3.91 -4.14
N LYS A 68 29.81 5.12 -3.86
CA LYS A 68 29.20 6.02 -2.85
C LYS A 68 27.72 6.28 -3.17
N LEU A 69 27.40 6.58 -4.43
CA LEU A 69 26.03 6.86 -4.87
C LEU A 69 25.16 5.60 -4.85
N GLY A 70 25.64 4.49 -5.38
CA GLY A 70 24.91 3.22 -5.39
C GLY A 70 24.62 2.72 -3.97
N SER A 71 25.59 2.83 -3.06
CA SER A 71 25.41 2.46 -1.65
C SER A 71 24.41 3.37 -0.94
N SER A 72 24.41 4.68 -1.24
CA SER A 72 23.42 5.63 -0.68
C SER A 72 22.01 5.34 -1.18
N ILE A 73 21.83 5.09 -2.48
CA ILE A 73 20.55 4.71 -3.08
C ILE A 73 20.03 3.42 -2.44
N PHE A 74 20.90 2.41 -2.31
CA PHE A 74 20.55 1.13 -1.70
C PHE A 74 20.15 1.28 -0.22
N ALA A 75 20.91 2.07 0.55
CA ALA A 75 20.60 2.35 1.95
C ALA A 75 19.27 3.10 2.11
N ALA A 76 19.00 4.10 1.25
CA ALA A 76 17.72 4.82 1.23
C ALA A 76 16.56 3.88 0.91
N TYR A 77 16.75 2.97 -0.05
CA TYR A 77 15.75 1.97 -0.41
C TYR A 77 15.49 0.98 0.72
N LEU A 78 16.53 0.48 1.40
CA LEU A 78 16.39 -0.36 2.59
C LEU A 78 15.67 0.37 3.73
N LYS A 79 15.98 1.64 3.95
CA LYS A 79 15.29 2.46 4.98
C LYS A 79 13.80 2.60 4.69
N GLN A 80 13.43 2.76 3.43
CA GLN A 80 12.02 2.79 3.02
C GLN A 80 11.31 1.46 3.24
N GLN A 81 12.02 0.33 3.25
CA GLN A 81 11.47 -1.01 3.50
C GLN A 81 11.41 -1.39 5.00
N GLY A 82 11.91 -0.54 5.89
CA GLY A 82 11.87 -0.78 7.33
C GLY A 82 10.46 -0.98 7.93
N TRP A 83 9.42 -0.57 7.21
CA TRP A 83 8.03 -0.84 7.57
C TRP A 83 7.66 -2.33 7.43
N LEU A 84 8.28 -3.08 6.51
CA LEU A 84 8.06 -4.52 6.36
C LEU A 84 8.50 -5.31 7.59
N LYS A 85 9.60 -4.90 8.23
CA LYS A 85 10.03 -5.47 9.52
C LYS A 85 9.02 -5.21 10.64
N LYS A 86 8.37 -4.04 10.62
CA LYS A 86 7.39 -3.64 11.64
C LYS A 86 6.06 -4.39 11.50
N LEU A 87 5.68 -4.81 10.30
CA LEU A 87 4.45 -5.60 10.06
C LEU A 87 4.50 -7.02 10.63
N ASN A 88 5.70 -7.57 10.86
CA ASN A 88 5.88 -8.86 11.54
C ASN A 88 5.98 -8.72 13.06
N ASN A 89 5.79 -7.52 13.61
CA ASN A 89 5.81 -7.30 15.04
C ASN A 89 4.56 -7.93 15.69
N GLU A 90 4.76 -8.75 16.70
CA GLU A 90 3.69 -9.42 17.44
C GLU A 90 2.67 -8.42 18.05
N ALA A 91 3.14 -7.24 18.46
CA ALA A 91 2.28 -6.17 18.97
C ALA A 91 1.33 -5.62 17.91
N ASP A 92 1.81 -5.40 16.67
CA ASP A 92 0.95 -4.92 15.57
C ASP A 92 -0.01 -6.03 15.11
N ARG A 93 0.43 -7.30 15.16
CA ARG A 93 -0.44 -8.45 14.90
C ARG A 93 -1.56 -8.56 15.92
N LYS A 94 -1.27 -8.40 17.22
CA LYS A 94 -2.28 -8.41 18.28
C LYS A 94 -3.31 -7.30 18.07
N LYS A 95 -2.85 -6.07 17.84
CA LYS A 95 -3.74 -4.94 17.52
C LYS A 95 -4.60 -5.20 16.27
N PHE A 96 -4.03 -5.80 15.23
CA PHE A 96 -4.79 -6.17 14.04
C PHE A 96 -5.91 -7.16 14.37
N LEU A 97 -5.61 -8.22 15.15
CA LEU A 97 -6.61 -9.22 15.53
C LEU A 97 -7.76 -8.62 16.36
N GLU A 98 -7.49 -7.64 17.22
CA GLU A 98 -8.50 -6.92 17.99
C GLU A 98 -9.49 -6.12 17.12
N LEU A 99 -9.08 -5.75 15.90
CA LEU A 99 -9.88 -4.95 14.98
C LEU A 99 -10.61 -5.78 13.90
N VAL A 100 -10.23 -7.05 13.72
CA VAL A 100 -10.71 -7.88 12.59
C VAL A 100 -12.23 -7.96 12.56
N GLU A 101 -12.88 -8.25 13.68
CA GLU A 101 -14.34 -8.38 13.75
C GLU A 101 -15.07 -7.09 13.37
N LEU A 102 -14.60 -5.95 13.86
CA LEU A 102 -15.17 -4.64 13.52
C LEU A 102 -14.95 -4.28 12.06
N LEU A 103 -13.74 -4.53 11.53
CA LEU A 103 -13.43 -4.27 10.14
C LEU A 103 -14.23 -5.17 9.19
N GLN A 104 -14.43 -6.44 9.55
CA GLN A 104 -15.29 -7.37 8.81
C GLN A 104 -16.77 -6.93 8.87
N LYS A 105 -17.27 -6.57 10.06
CA LYS A 105 -18.64 -6.07 10.26
C LYS A 105 -18.93 -4.89 9.34
N TYR A 106 -18.12 -3.86 9.40
CA TYR A 106 -18.35 -2.63 8.63
C TYR A 106 -17.92 -2.76 7.17
N GLY A 107 -16.93 -3.58 6.85
CA GLY A 107 -16.60 -3.94 5.48
C GLY A 107 -17.77 -4.60 4.76
N LYS A 108 -18.42 -5.57 5.41
CA LYS A 108 -19.64 -6.23 4.90
C LYS A 108 -20.81 -5.25 4.79
N GLN A 109 -21.05 -4.42 5.82
CA GLN A 109 -22.15 -3.45 5.84
C GLN A 109 -22.07 -2.44 4.71
N TYR A 110 -20.88 -2.00 4.35
CA TYR A 110 -20.64 -0.96 3.35
C TYR A 110 -20.09 -1.49 2.01
N ASP A 111 -20.07 -2.80 1.83
CA ASP A 111 -19.56 -3.46 0.62
C ASP A 111 -18.14 -2.96 0.24
N ILE A 112 -17.24 -3.00 1.21
CA ILE A 112 -15.83 -2.69 1.05
C ILE A 112 -15.00 -3.84 1.58
N ASN A 113 -14.01 -4.29 0.82
CA ASN A 113 -13.11 -5.35 1.29
C ASN A 113 -12.45 -4.93 2.62
N TRP A 114 -12.73 -5.69 3.68
CA TRP A 114 -12.26 -5.37 5.03
C TRP A 114 -10.74 -5.36 5.17
N LEU A 115 -10.00 -6.15 4.36
CA LEU A 115 -8.54 -6.16 4.37
C LEU A 115 -7.95 -4.84 3.82
N ILE A 116 -8.60 -4.21 2.85
CA ILE A 116 -8.17 -2.89 2.38
C ILE A 116 -8.52 -1.78 3.40
N LEU A 117 -9.60 -1.97 4.18
CA LEU A 117 -9.91 -1.10 5.32
C LEU A 117 -8.88 -1.26 6.44
N ALA A 118 -8.46 -2.50 6.73
CA ALA A 118 -7.37 -2.77 7.67
C ALA A 118 -6.06 -2.10 7.22
N ALA A 119 -5.73 -2.21 5.95
CA ALA A 119 -4.55 -1.56 5.37
C ALA A 119 -4.62 -0.04 5.51
N LYS A 120 -5.80 0.56 5.29
CA LYS A 120 -6.04 1.99 5.53
C LYS A 120 -5.87 2.34 7.00
N ALA A 121 -6.50 1.62 7.91
CA ALA A 121 -6.39 1.86 9.35
C ALA A 121 -4.93 1.80 9.84
N TYR A 122 -4.15 0.86 9.30
CA TYR A 122 -2.72 0.78 9.58
C TYR A 122 -1.95 1.98 9.03
N GLN A 123 -2.24 2.43 7.81
CA GLN A 123 -1.63 3.62 7.21
C GLN A 123 -1.93 4.88 8.04
N GLU A 124 -3.13 5.00 8.60
CA GLU A 124 -3.57 6.17 9.36
C GLU A 124 -2.95 6.25 10.75
N SER A 125 -2.95 5.15 11.49
CA SER A 125 -2.64 5.16 12.92
C SER A 125 -1.78 4.00 13.39
N ARG A 126 -1.45 3.03 12.54
CA ARG A 126 -0.88 1.72 12.91
C ARG A 126 -1.74 0.97 13.94
N PHE A 127 -3.06 1.03 13.74
CA PHE A 127 -4.07 0.47 14.63
C PHE A 127 -4.07 1.08 16.05
N ASP A 128 -3.45 2.23 16.25
CA ASP A 128 -3.46 2.93 17.53
C ASP A 128 -4.62 3.92 17.57
N HIS A 129 -5.63 3.58 18.37
CA HIS A 129 -6.83 4.41 18.51
C HIS A 129 -6.59 5.72 19.27
N THR A 130 -5.48 5.84 19.99
CA THR A 130 -5.14 7.05 20.76
C THR A 130 -4.53 8.17 19.90
N VAL A 131 -4.18 7.88 18.64
CA VAL A 131 -3.53 8.84 17.75
C VAL A 131 -4.45 10.01 17.42
N LYS A 132 -3.91 11.20 17.59
CA LYS A 132 -4.54 12.47 17.15
C LYS A 132 -3.65 13.08 16.08
N GLY A 133 -4.20 13.26 14.89
CA GLY A 133 -3.51 13.88 13.76
C GLY A 133 -3.39 15.40 13.90
N PRO A 134 -2.43 16.02 13.24
CA PRO A 134 -2.16 17.45 13.35
C PRO A 134 -3.32 18.33 12.83
N THR A 135 -4.21 17.77 12.01
CA THR A 135 -5.39 18.46 11.48
C THR A 135 -6.67 18.21 12.28
N GLY A 136 -6.55 17.60 13.46
CA GLY A 136 -7.68 17.27 14.33
C GLY A 136 -8.40 15.96 13.97
N ALA A 137 -7.85 15.15 13.09
CA ALA A 137 -8.32 13.79 12.84
C ALA A 137 -7.99 12.89 14.03
N VAL A 138 -8.83 11.90 14.33
CA VAL A 138 -8.69 11.06 15.54
C VAL A 138 -8.87 9.57 15.24
N GLY A 139 -8.24 8.76 16.06
CA GLY A 139 -8.46 7.32 16.16
C GLY A 139 -7.89 6.49 15.02
N VAL A 140 -8.30 5.24 15.00
CA VAL A 140 -7.79 4.22 14.06
C VAL A 140 -7.97 4.62 12.60
N MET A 141 -9.10 5.25 12.26
CA MET A 141 -9.40 5.65 10.89
C MET A 141 -9.00 7.10 10.57
N GLN A 142 -8.45 7.84 11.53
CA GLN A 142 -8.09 9.26 11.40
C GLN A 142 -9.20 10.08 10.73
N ILE A 143 -10.42 9.96 11.26
CA ILE A 143 -11.55 10.76 10.80
C ILE A 143 -11.66 12.04 11.60
N LYS A 144 -11.96 13.15 10.95
CA LYS A 144 -12.24 14.42 11.63
C LYS A 144 -13.60 14.35 12.35
N PRO A 145 -13.71 14.75 13.62
CA PRO A 145 -15.01 14.81 14.30
C PRO A 145 -16.05 15.65 13.57
N SER A 146 -15.66 16.70 12.86
CA SER A 146 -16.55 17.50 12.02
C SER A 146 -17.13 16.69 10.85
N THR A 147 -16.30 15.87 10.19
CA THR A 147 -16.73 14.98 9.10
C THR A 147 -17.68 13.89 9.62
N ALA A 148 -17.36 13.33 10.79
CA ALA A 148 -18.17 12.29 11.40
C ALA A 148 -19.57 12.79 11.84
N ARG A 149 -19.65 14.03 12.32
CA ARG A 149 -20.93 14.69 12.65
C ARG A 149 -21.72 15.16 11.43
N GLY A 150 -21.08 15.27 10.27
CA GLY A 150 -21.75 15.70 9.05
C GLY A 150 -22.91 14.77 8.65
N PRO A 151 -23.91 15.26 7.91
CA PRO A 151 -25.13 14.52 7.58
C PRO A 151 -24.85 13.24 6.79
N GLU A 152 -23.74 13.19 6.06
CA GLU A 152 -23.32 12.04 5.24
C GLU A 152 -22.88 10.85 6.09
N VAL A 153 -22.26 11.12 7.23
CA VAL A 153 -21.76 10.10 8.17
C VAL A 153 -22.71 9.94 9.34
N ASN A 154 -23.08 11.05 9.98
CA ASN A 154 -24.03 11.11 11.12
C ASN A 154 -23.68 10.15 12.27
N ILE A 155 -22.40 10.18 12.69
CA ILE A 155 -21.89 9.49 13.86
C ILE A 155 -21.18 10.55 14.71
N PRO A 156 -21.88 11.14 15.67
CA PRO A 156 -21.42 12.38 16.32
C PRO A 156 -20.24 12.17 17.27
N ASP A 157 -20.10 10.99 17.84
CA ASP A 157 -18.99 10.63 18.72
C ASP A 157 -18.13 9.54 18.04
N VAL A 158 -16.86 9.82 17.87
CA VAL A 158 -15.86 8.91 17.30
C VAL A 158 -14.69 8.67 18.25
N THR A 159 -14.92 8.88 19.55
CA THR A 159 -13.95 8.59 20.60
C THR A 159 -13.87 7.10 20.91
N GLY A 160 -14.94 6.36 20.67
CA GLY A 160 -14.97 4.90 20.74
C GLY A 160 -14.34 4.25 19.53
N LEU A 161 -13.67 3.10 19.73
CA LEU A 161 -12.99 2.36 18.67
C LEU A 161 -13.98 1.93 17.58
N GLU A 162 -15.10 1.37 17.96
CA GLU A 162 -16.11 0.89 17.02
C GLU A 162 -16.72 2.03 16.20
N ASP A 163 -17.14 3.12 16.87
CA ASP A 163 -17.71 4.28 16.20
C ASP A 163 -16.71 4.96 15.27
N ASN A 164 -15.42 4.95 15.61
CA ASN A 164 -14.37 5.47 14.75
C ASN A 164 -14.20 4.64 13.46
N ILE A 165 -14.19 3.31 13.59
CA ILE A 165 -14.13 2.40 12.44
C ILE A 165 -15.40 2.53 11.59
N HIS A 166 -16.56 2.57 12.23
CA HIS A 166 -17.84 2.77 11.56
C HIS A 166 -17.87 4.07 10.77
N ALA A 167 -17.57 5.19 11.43
CA ALA A 167 -17.58 6.51 10.79
C ALA A 167 -16.57 6.60 9.62
N GLY A 168 -15.35 6.09 9.82
CA GLY A 168 -14.32 6.10 8.78
C GLY A 168 -14.71 5.25 7.58
N THR A 169 -15.28 4.06 7.79
CA THR A 169 -15.75 3.17 6.72
C THR A 169 -16.95 3.76 5.97
N LYS A 170 -17.93 4.29 6.72
CA LYS A 170 -19.10 4.97 6.13
C LYS A 170 -18.71 6.17 5.29
N TYR A 171 -17.73 6.94 5.76
CA TYR A 171 -17.22 8.07 4.97
C TYR A 171 -16.52 7.61 3.68
N VAL A 172 -15.75 6.53 3.70
CA VAL A 172 -15.17 5.96 2.47
C VAL A 172 -16.31 5.56 1.49
N ARG A 173 -17.36 4.88 1.97
CA ARG A 173 -18.51 4.52 1.13
C ARG A 173 -19.20 5.75 0.56
N PHE A 174 -19.43 6.77 1.37
CA PHE A 174 -19.98 8.04 0.90
C PHE A 174 -19.13 8.65 -0.23
N LEU A 175 -17.81 8.66 -0.10
CA LEU A 175 -16.92 9.16 -1.17
C LEU A 175 -17.07 8.35 -2.46
N MET A 176 -17.14 7.02 -2.35
CA MET A 176 -17.35 6.13 -3.50
C MET A 176 -18.66 6.41 -4.20
N ASP A 177 -19.75 6.58 -3.46
CA ASP A 177 -21.08 6.78 -4.02
C ASP A 177 -21.31 8.19 -4.56
N ARG A 178 -20.74 9.19 -3.90
CA ARG A 178 -20.98 10.60 -4.25
C ARG A 178 -20.07 11.11 -5.36
N TYR A 179 -18.79 10.76 -5.32
CA TYR A 179 -17.77 11.33 -6.19
C TYR A 179 -17.24 10.38 -7.26
N TYR A 180 -17.40 9.07 -7.04
CA TYR A 180 -16.77 8.03 -7.87
C TYR A 180 -17.75 6.91 -8.24
N LYS A 181 -19.05 7.19 -8.29
CA LYS A 181 -20.10 6.23 -8.59
C LYS A 181 -19.92 5.60 -9.99
N ASP A 182 -19.38 6.36 -10.92
CA ASP A 182 -19.06 5.90 -12.27
C ASP A 182 -18.02 4.76 -12.31
N LEU A 183 -17.34 4.49 -11.21
CA LEU A 183 -16.36 3.41 -11.06
C LEU A 183 -16.93 2.16 -10.38
N SER A 184 -18.23 2.07 -10.18
CA SER A 184 -18.86 0.94 -9.44
C SER A 184 -18.61 -0.43 -10.08
N ASN A 185 -18.29 -0.49 -11.36
CA ASN A 185 -17.91 -1.73 -12.07
C ASN A 185 -16.47 -2.18 -11.76
N ASP A 186 -15.66 -1.37 -11.10
CA ASP A 186 -14.31 -1.69 -10.62
C ASP A 186 -14.16 -1.23 -9.17
N PRO A 187 -14.74 -1.96 -8.21
CA PRO A 187 -14.75 -1.57 -6.79
C PRO A 187 -13.34 -1.40 -6.21
N PHE A 188 -12.37 -2.09 -6.76
CA PHE A 188 -10.98 -1.99 -6.29
C PHE A 188 -10.38 -0.60 -6.63
N ASN A 189 -10.39 -0.19 -7.90
CA ASN A 189 -9.91 1.14 -8.29
C ASN A 189 -10.78 2.26 -7.71
N GLN A 190 -12.10 2.05 -7.61
CA GLN A 190 -13.01 2.98 -6.93
C GLN A 190 -12.56 3.24 -5.49
N THR A 191 -12.20 2.18 -4.75
CA THR A 191 -11.73 2.29 -3.37
C THR A 191 -10.38 3.01 -3.28
N LEU A 192 -9.43 2.70 -4.16
CA LEU A 192 -8.12 3.39 -4.18
C LEU A 192 -8.27 4.88 -4.46
N ILE A 193 -9.12 5.25 -5.41
CA ILE A 193 -9.42 6.64 -5.76
C ILE A 193 -10.17 7.33 -4.61
N ALA A 194 -11.08 6.62 -3.91
CA ALA A 194 -11.74 7.14 -2.73
C ALA A 194 -10.75 7.41 -1.58
N PHE A 195 -9.73 6.58 -1.41
CA PHE A 195 -8.66 6.83 -0.45
C PHE A 195 -7.83 8.06 -0.81
N ALA A 196 -7.51 8.26 -2.08
CA ALA A 196 -6.87 9.50 -2.51
C ALA A 196 -7.76 10.72 -2.18
N GLY A 197 -9.07 10.61 -2.39
CA GLY A 197 -10.06 11.62 -2.02
C GLY A 197 -10.17 11.84 -0.50
N TYR A 198 -10.08 10.79 0.28
CA TYR A 198 -10.04 10.87 1.76
C TYR A 198 -8.83 11.69 2.24
N ASN A 199 -7.68 11.48 1.62
CA ASN A 199 -6.42 12.15 1.98
C ASN A 199 -6.31 13.58 1.44
N ALA A 200 -6.62 13.80 0.16
CA ALA A 200 -6.36 15.07 -0.54
C ALA A 200 -7.61 15.92 -0.85
N GLY A 201 -8.78 15.42 -0.47
CA GLY A 201 -10.07 16.03 -0.77
C GLY A 201 -10.73 15.44 -2.03
N PRO A 202 -12.00 15.00 -1.92
CA PRO A 202 -12.67 14.24 -2.97
C PRO A 202 -12.92 15.05 -4.25
N GLU A 203 -13.30 16.30 -4.13
CA GLU A 203 -13.51 17.18 -5.30
C GLU A 203 -12.21 17.43 -6.06
N ARG A 204 -11.10 17.56 -5.33
CA ARG A 204 -9.79 17.74 -5.94
C ARG A 204 -9.42 16.52 -6.77
N ILE A 205 -9.59 15.32 -6.22
CA ILE A 205 -9.28 14.08 -6.94
C ILE A 205 -10.23 13.87 -8.12
N ALA A 206 -11.53 14.21 -8.01
CA ALA A 206 -12.47 14.15 -9.13
C ALA A 206 -12.04 15.07 -10.29
N LYS A 207 -11.56 16.29 -10.00
CA LYS A 207 -11.00 17.20 -11.01
C LYS A 207 -9.74 16.64 -11.66
N LEU A 208 -8.86 15.99 -10.86
CA LEU A 208 -7.62 15.41 -11.39
C LEU A 208 -7.86 14.15 -12.22
N ARG A 209 -8.91 13.36 -11.93
CA ARG A 209 -9.37 12.30 -12.82
C ARG A 209 -9.78 12.85 -14.20
N LYS A 210 -10.58 13.93 -14.23
CA LYS A 210 -10.94 14.58 -15.50
C LYS A 210 -9.69 15.01 -16.28
N LYS A 211 -8.71 15.62 -15.59
CA LYS A 211 -7.43 16.00 -16.20
C LYS A 211 -6.63 14.78 -16.72
N ALA A 212 -6.71 13.63 -16.05
CA ALA A 212 -6.10 12.39 -16.54
C ALA A 212 -6.71 11.95 -17.86
N ARG A 213 -8.04 11.96 -17.96
CA ARG A 213 -8.78 11.66 -19.21
C ARG A 213 -8.40 12.61 -20.35
N GLU A 214 -8.29 13.92 -20.08
CA GLU A 214 -7.89 14.94 -21.06
C GLU A 214 -6.46 14.71 -21.59
N ARG A 215 -5.61 14.00 -20.83
CA ARG A 215 -4.26 13.59 -21.22
C ARG A 215 -4.18 12.22 -21.89
N GLY A 216 -5.32 11.58 -22.17
CA GLY A 216 -5.37 10.24 -22.76
C GLY A 216 -5.02 9.11 -21.79
N LEU A 217 -5.05 9.36 -20.47
CA LEU A 217 -4.89 8.35 -19.43
C LEU A 217 -6.27 7.75 -19.06
N ASP A 218 -6.25 6.51 -18.56
CA ASP A 218 -7.46 5.86 -18.05
C ASP A 218 -7.82 6.43 -16.67
N ASP A 219 -8.81 7.31 -16.63
CA ASP A 219 -9.26 7.98 -15.41
C ASP A 219 -10.06 7.07 -14.47
N THR A 220 -10.30 5.82 -14.87
CA THR A 220 -10.91 4.78 -14.01
C THR A 220 -9.87 3.98 -13.24
N LYS A 221 -8.60 4.08 -13.58
CA LYS A 221 -7.48 3.36 -12.96
C LYS A 221 -6.59 4.28 -12.15
N TRP A 222 -6.26 3.83 -10.92
CA TRP A 222 -5.33 4.59 -10.08
C TRP A 222 -3.89 4.45 -10.59
N PHE A 223 -3.35 3.21 -10.56
CA PHE A 223 -1.95 2.96 -10.91
C PHE A 223 -1.65 3.22 -12.38
N ASN A 224 -0.51 3.85 -12.63
CA ASN A 224 0.00 4.24 -13.95
C ASN A 224 -0.91 5.21 -14.73
N ASN A 225 -1.94 5.77 -14.09
CA ASN A 225 -2.90 6.67 -14.72
C ASN A 225 -3.18 7.90 -13.82
N VAL A 226 -4.23 7.85 -12.99
CA VAL A 226 -4.63 8.99 -12.14
C VAL A 226 -3.52 9.39 -11.18
N GLU A 227 -2.75 8.45 -10.66
CA GLU A 227 -1.63 8.72 -9.74
C GLU A 227 -0.60 9.68 -10.32
N TRP A 228 -0.31 9.63 -11.62
CA TRP A 228 0.66 10.53 -12.25
C TRP A 228 0.19 11.98 -12.21
N VAL A 229 -1.08 12.21 -12.55
CA VAL A 229 -1.67 13.56 -12.50
C VAL A 229 -1.77 14.08 -11.07
N VAL A 230 -2.04 13.18 -10.13
CA VAL A 230 -2.04 13.51 -8.70
C VAL A 230 -0.62 13.82 -8.21
N ALA A 231 0.38 13.03 -8.60
CA ALA A 231 1.78 13.28 -8.25
C ALA A 231 2.25 14.68 -8.67
N GLU A 232 1.93 15.07 -9.90
CA GLU A 232 2.29 16.38 -10.45
C GLU A 232 1.53 17.55 -9.79
N SER A 233 0.25 17.35 -9.46
CA SER A 233 -0.64 18.44 -9.05
C SER A 233 -0.76 18.61 -7.53
N VAL A 234 -0.56 17.52 -6.77
CA VAL A 234 -0.71 17.46 -5.30
C VAL A 234 0.63 17.15 -4.63
N GLY A 235 1.51 16.46 -5.34
CA GLY A 235 2.77 15.96 -4.82
C GLY A 235 2.71 14.49 -4.39
N SER A 236 3.85 14.00 -3.92
CA SER A 236 4.05 12.58 -3.61
C SER A 236 3.30 12.05 -2.37
N VAL A 237 2.81 12.93 -1.51
CA VAL A 237 2.19 12.53 -0.22
C VAL A 237 0.97 11.64 -0.45
N THR A 238 0.02 12.10 -1.27
CA THR A 238 -1.21 11.35 -1.57
C THR A 238 -0.93 10.07 -2.37
N VAL A 239 0.01 10.14 -3.32
CA VAL A 239 0.41 8.96 -4.10
C VAL A 239 1.05 7.91 -3.19
N ASN A 240 1.96 8.33 -2.31
CA ASN A 240 2.58 7.44 -1.33
C ASN A 240 1.55 6.86 -0.35
N TYR A 241 0.57 7.65 0.07
CA TYR A 241 -0.51 7.22 0.94
C TYR A 241 -1.29 6.04 0.32
N VAL A 242 -1.78 6.18 -0.91
CA VAL A 242 -2.52 5.12 -1.60
C VAL A 242 -1.63 3.91 -1.89
N ARG A 243 -0.38 4.14 -2.33
CA ARG A 243 0.59 3.06 -2.57
C ARG A 243 0.88 2.26 -1.31
N ASN A 244 1.08 2.92 -0.18
CA ASN A 244 1.32 2.23 1.10
C ASN A 244 0.11 1.39 1.52
N ILE A 245 -1.12 1.93 1.40
CA ILE A 245 -2.34 1.17 1.68
C ILE A 245 -2.40 -0.09 0.80
N PHE A 246 -2.12 0.03 -0.49
CA PHE A 246 -2.10 -1.13 -1.38
C PHE A 246 -1.05 -2.16 -0.98
N GLN A 247 0.14 -1.73 -0.59
CA GLN A 247 1.19 -2.63 -0.11
C GLN A 247 0.75 -3.36 1.17
N TYR A 248 0.16 -2.66 2.14
CA TYR A 248 -0.37 -3.27 3.36
C TYR A 248 -1.52 -4.24 3.04
N PHE A 249 -2.40 -3.89 2.12
CA PHE A 249 -3.48 -4.75 1.67
C PHE A 249 -2.96 -6.10 1.13
N ILE A 250 -1.96 -6.08 0.26
CA ILE A 250 -1.33 -7.32 -0.25
C ILE A 250 -0.76 -8.18 0.88
N ILE A 251 -0.13 -7.56 1.88
CA ILE A 251 0.45 -8.28 3.01
C ILE A 251 -0.64 -8.90 3.87
N TYR A 252 -1.66 -8.11 4.26
CA TYR A 252 -2.76 -8.62 5.09
C TYR A 252 -3.57 -9.70 4.38
N SER A 253 -3.79 -9.59 3.07
CA SER A 253 -4.43 -10.63 2.27
C SER A 253 -3.64 -11.93 2.34
N ASN A 254 -2.34 -11.90 2.12
CA ASN A 254 -1.48 -13.08 2.20
C ASN A 254 -1.46 -13.71 3.60
N VAL A 255 -1.42 -12.90 4.66
CA VAL A 255 -1.44 -13.38 6.06
C VAL A 255 -2.78 -14.03 6.40
N TYR A 256 -3.88 -13.40 5.99
CA TYR A 256 -5.22 -13.89 6.26
C TYR A 256 -5.51 -15.21 5.51
N ASP A 257 -5.22 -15.25 4.21
CA ASP A 257 -5.43 -16.45 3.39
C ASP A 257 -4.67 -17.66 3.96
N ARG A 258 -3.43 -17.41 4.42
CA ARG A 258 -2.64 -18.45 5.07
C ARG A 258 -3.26 -18.94 6.38
N GLN A 259 -3.72 -18.02 7.23
CA GLN A 259 -4.36 -18.41 8.50
C GLN A 259 -5.59 -19.27 8.23
N GLN A 260 -6.42 -18.92 7.25
CA GLN A 260 -7.57 -19.70 6.83
C GLN A 260 -7.19 -21.10 6.32
N GLN A 261 -6.09 -21.21 5.57
CA GLN A 261 -5.58 -22.51 5.10
C GLN A 261 -5.10 -23.39 6.27
N LEU A 262 -4.37 -22.79 7.23
CA LEU A 262 -3.90 -23.52 8.42
C LEU A 262 -5.06 -23.98 9.33
N GLU A 263 -6.09 -23.18 9.49
CA GLU A 263 -7.29 -23.57 10.24
C GLU A 263 -8.04 -24.71 9.58
N LYS A 264 -8.18 -24.72 8.25
CA LYS A 264 -8.77 -25.81 7.49
C LYS A 264 -7.97 -27.12 7.62
N LEU A 265 -6.64 -27.04 7.64
CA LEU A 265 -5.78 -28.23 7.81
C LEU A 265 -5.84 -28.80 9.23
N LYS A 266 -6.10 -27.97 10.25
CA LYS A 266 -6.26 -28.43 11.63
C LYS A 266 -7.64 -29.02 11.92
N SER A 267 -8.62 -28.73 11.09
CA SER A 267 -10.00 -29.24 11.22
C SER A 267 -10.24 -30.54 10.45
N GLN A 268 -9.27 -30.99 9.69
CA GLN A 268 -9.21 -32.33 9.05
C GLN A 268 -8.42 -33.31 9.90
#